data_97c692563e6ccf78a3f12b0386522dc2
#
_entry.id   97c692563e6ccf78a3f12b0386522dc2
#
_cell.length_a   1.000
_cell.length_b   1.000
_cell.length_c   1.000
_cell.angle_alpha   90.00
_cell.angle_beta   90.00
_cell.angle_gamma   90.00
#
_symmetry.space_group_name_H-M   'P 1'
#
loop_
_entity.id
_entity.type
_entity.pdbx_description
1 polymer ?
#
loop_
_entity_poly.entity_id
_entity_poly.type
_entity_poly.pdbx_seq_one_letter_code
_entity_poly.pdbx_strand_id
1 'polypeptide(L)'
;MQSLTRINDVYYFRLRVPKDVRRHFPRPEIVKSTHTKKYAQAKGLVRGLLGKTEGLFMVIRSKTLDDDGIAKIVREFVESTLELMK
;
A
#
# COMPACT_ATOMS: atom_id res chain seq x y z
N MET A 1 -15.21 -0.02 4.95
CA MET A 1 -13.81 -0.42 5.00
C MET A 1 -12.94 0.82 4.87
N GLN A 2 -12.03 1.02 5.82
CA GLN A 2 -11.26 2.27 5.89
C GLN A 2 -10.31 2.49 4.72
N SER A 3 -9.80 1.42 4.15
CA SER A 3 -8.82 1.51 3.06
C SER A 3 -9.47 1.56 1.68
N LEU A 4 -10.78 1.62 1.60
CA LEU A 4 -11.52 1.63 0.36
C LEU A 4 -12.17 2.99 0.16
N THR A 5 -11.80 3.68 -0.92
CA THR A 5 -12.32 5.01 -1.24
C THR A 5 -12.90 4.98 -2.64
N ARG A 6 -13.99 5.71 -2.85
CA ARG A 6 -14.64 5.80 -4.16
C ARG A 6 -14.47 7.21 -4.72
N ILE A 7 -13.91 7.30 -5.93
CA ILE A 7 -13.69 8.57 -6.61
C ILE A 7 -14.18 8.41 -8.05
N ASN A 8 -15.14 9.23 -8.47
CA ASN A 8 -15.72 9.19 -9.81
C ASN A 8 -16.17 7.77 -10.20
N ASP A 9 -16.85 7.10 -9.27
CA ASP A 9 -17.41 5.74 -9.43
C ASP A 9 -16.36 4.62 -9.49
N VAL A 10 -15.06 4.93 -9.43
CA VAL A 10 -14.02 3.93 -9.38
C VAL A 10 -13.51 3.80 -7.95
N TYR A 11 -13.29 2.58 -7.51
CA TYR A 11 -12.78 2.32 -6.17
C TYR A 11 -11.27 2.34 -6.14
N TYR A 12 -10.72 2.88 -5.04
CA TYR A 12 -9.28 3.00 -4.81
C TYR A 12 -8.91 2.39 -3.47
N PHE A 13 -7.77 1.72 -3.45
CA PHE A 13 -7.09 1.37 -2.21
C PHE A 13 -6.36 2.61 -1.72
N ARG A 14 -6.61 3.02 -0.48
CA ARG A 14 -5.97 4.18 0.12
C ARG A 14 -5.61 3.85 1.56
N LEU A 15 -4.33 3.95 1.89
CA LEU A 15 -3.84 3.64 3.23
C LEU A 15 -2.80 4.64 3.65
N ARG A 16 -2.99 5.20 4.85
CA ARG A 16 -1.99 6.09 5.42
C ARG A 16 -0.87 5.26 6.02
N VAL A 17 0.37 5.58 5.66
CA VAL A 17 1.54 4.87 6.17
C VAL A 17 1.74 5.26 7.63
N PRO A 18 1.88 4.30 8.56
CA PRO A 18 2.12 4.60 9.98
C PRO A 18 3.38 5.44 10.17
N LYS A 19 3.36 6.32 11.18
CA LYS A 19 4.46 7.25 11.43
C LYS A 19 5.81 6.57 11.60
N ASP A 20 5.82 5.43 12.27
CA ASP A 20 7.07 4.73 12.60
C ASP A 20 7.79 4.14 11.39
N VAL A 21 7.07 3.91 10.28
CA VAL A 21 7.68 3.37 9.05
C VAL A 21 7.63 4.37 7.89
N ARG A 22 7.03 5.53 8.10
CA ARG A 22 6.76 6.52 7.04
C ARG A 22 8.04 7.03 6.35
N ARG A 23 9.13 7.14 7.10
CA ARG A 23 10.40 7.62 6.54
C ARG A 23 10.95 6.73 5.42
N HIS A 24 10.50 5.48 5.37
CA HIS A 24 10.95 4.53 4.35
C HIS A 24 10.14 4.60 3.07
N PHE A 25 9.06 5.38 3.05
CA PHE A 25 8.16 5.46 1.91
C PHE A 25 8.26 6.82 1.24
N PRO A 26 8.08 6.87 -0.10
CA PRO A 26 8.19 8.15 -0.82
C PRO A 26 7.03 9.11 -0.53
N ARG A 27 5.92 8.59 -0.01
CA ARG A 27 4.74 9.41 0.29
C ARG A 27 4.09 8.94 1.59
N PRO A 28 3.35 9.83 2.27
CA PRO A 28 2.68 9.47 3.53
C PRO A 28 1.44 8.59 3.32
N GLU A 29 0.95 8.48 2.09
CA GLU A 29 -0.19 7.62 1.77
C GLU A 29 0.13 6.71 0.59
N ILE A 30 -0.46 5.51 0.62
CA ILE A 30 -0.39 4.54 -0.45
C ILE A 30 -1.75 4.56 -1.14
N VAL A 31 -1.77 4.84 -2.45
CA VAL A 31 -3.01 4.91 -3.21
C VAL A 31 -2.86 4.08 -4.49
N LYS A 32 -3.85 3.22 -4.75
CA LYS A 32 -3.86 2.42 -5.98
C LYS A 32 -5.29 2.26 -6.47
N SER A 33 -5.50 2.48 -7.77
CA SER A 33 -6.79 2.25 -8.39
C SER A 33 -7.07 0.74 -8.45
N THR A 34 -8.30 0.34 -8.15
CA THR A 34 -8.73 -1.05 -8.34
C THR A 34 -9.21 -1.29 -9.77
N HIS A 35 -9.36 -0.23 -10.55
CA HIS A 35 -9.85 -0.28 -11.93
C HIS A 35 -11.24 -0.92 -12.05
N THR A 36 -12.03 -0.90 -10.98
CA THR A 36 -13.37 -1.45 -11.00
C THR A 36 -14.37 -0.51 -10.34
N LYS A 37 -15.61 -0.56 -10.82
CA LYS A 37 -16.75 0.16 -10.24
C LYS A 37 -17.60 -0.76 -9.37
N LYS A 38 -17.25 -2.03 -9.26
CA LYS A 38 -18.01 -3.01 -8.50
C LYS A 38 -17.46 -3.13 -7.09
N TYR A 39 -18.29 -2.82 -6.11
CA TYR A 39 -17.89 -2.80 -4.70
C TYR A 39 -17.31 -4.14 -4.23
N ALA A 40 -18.00 -5.25 -4.51
CA ALA A 40 -17.56 -6.57 -4.05
C ALA A 40 -16.18 -6.93 -4.59
N GLN A 41 -15.94 -6.62 -5.87
CA GLN A 41 -14.66 -6.88 -6.52
C GLN A 41 -13.56 -6.00 -5.93
N ALA A 42 -13.85 -4.71 -5.76
CA ALA A 42 -12.90 -3.77 -5.15
C ALA A 42 -12.53 -4.19 -3.74
N LYS A 43 -13.51 -4.62 -2.96
CA LYS A 43 -13.30 -5.06 -1.58
C LYS A 43 -12.31 -6.22 -1.50
N GLY A 44 -12.44 -7.19 -2.39
CA GLY A 44 -11.51 -8.32 -2.44
C GLY A 44 -10.09 -7.89 -2.78
N LEU A 45 -9.95 -7.02 -3.78
CA LEU A 45 -8.64 -6.50 -4.18
C LEU A 45 -8.00 -5.70 -3.04
N VAL A 46 -8.77 -4.85 -2.37
CA VAL A 46 -8.26 -4.02 -1.27
C VAL A 46 -7.82 -4.90 -0.09
N ARG A 47 -8.54 -5.96 0.21
CA ARG A 47 -8.14 -6.89 1.27
C ARG A 47 -6.79 -7.53 0.98
N GLY A 48 -6.57 -7.94 -0.27
CA GLY A 48 -5.29 -8.50 -0.68
C GLY A 48 -4.14 -7.51 -0.55
N LEU A 49 -4.36 -6.29 -1.02
CA LEU A 49 -3.36 -5.22 -0.92
C LEU A 49 -3.07 -4.85 0.53
N LEU A 50 -4.10 -4.81 1.36
CA LEU A 50 -3.94 -4.48 2.77
C LEU A 50 -3.09 -5.53 3.49
N GLY A 51 -3.33 -6.81 3.22
CA GLY A 51 -2.54 -7.89 3.79
C GLY A 51 -1.07 -7.81 3.39
N LYS A 52 -0.79 -7.56 2.12
CA LYS A 52 0.58 -7.39 1.62
C LYS A 52 1.26 -6.19 2.28
N THR A 53 0.54 -5.09 2.40
CA THR A 53 1.09 -3.85 2.97
C THR A 53 1.39 -4.01 4.45
N GLU A 54 0.48 -4.63 5.19
CA GLU A 54 0.71 -4.89 6.61
C GLU A 54 1.86 -5.85 6.83
N GLY A 55 2.02 -6.86 5.96
CA GLY A 55 3.16 -7.76 6.01
C GLY A 55 4.47 -7.00 5.81
N LEU A 56 4.49 -6.06 4.88
CA LEU A 56 5.66 -5.22 4.64
C LEU A 56 6.00 -4.38 5.88
N PHE A 57 5.00 -3.77 6.51
CA PHE A 57 5.23 -3.00 7.74
C PHE A 57 5.80 -3.87 8.85
N MET A 58 5.32 -5.09 9.00
CA MET A 58 5.84 -6.03 9.99
C MET A 58 7.31 -6.35 9.74
N VAL A 59 7.70 -6.59 8.49
CA VAL A 59 9.09 -6.86 8.14
C VAL A 59 9.97 -5.67 8.49
N ILE A 60 9.53 -4.46 8.17
CA ILE A 60 10.29 -3.24 8.51
C ILE A 60 10.45 -3.11 10.02
N ARG A 61 9.38 -3.36 10.78
CA ARG A 61 9.40 -3.24 12.25
C ARG A 61 10.20 -4.32 12.93
N SER A 62 10.43 -5.44 12.29
CA SER A 62 11.16 -6.57 12.86
C SER A 62 12.64 -6.26 13.07
N LYS A 63 13.15 -5.23 12.40
CA LYS A 63 14.55 -4.79 12.48
C LYS A 63 15.54 -5.86 12.02
N THR A 64 15.09 -6.80 11.20
CA THR A 64 15.97 -7.83 10.62
C THR A 64 16.72 -7.34 9.40
N LEU A 65 16.31 -6.18 8.84
CA LEU A 65 16.95 -5.57 7.68
C LEU A 65 17.57 -4.22 8.07
N ASP A 66 18.70 -3.88 7.43
CA ASP A 66 19.27 -2.55 7.54
C ASP A 66 18.49 -1.56 6.65
N ASP A 67 18.89 -0.29 6.67
CA ASP A 67 18.20 0.76 5.91
C ASP A 67 18.24 0.48 4.41
N ASP A 68 19.33 -0.05 3.88
CA ASP A 68 19.43 -0.37 2.46
C ASP A 68 18.50 -1.52 2.09
N GLY A 69 18.40 -2.54 2.92
CA GLY A 69 17.48 -3.65 2.71
C GLY A 69 16.03 -3.21 2.75
N ILE A 70 15.68 -2.32 3.68
CA ILE A 70 14.33 -1.77 3.78
C ILE A 70 14.01 -0.94 2.54
N ALA A 71 14.92 -0.06 2.13
CA ALA A 71 14.71 0.76 0.94
C ALA A 71 14.47 -0.09 -0.30
N LYS A 72 15.19 -1.20 -0.42
CA LYS A 72 15.04 -2.11 -1.56
C LYS A 72 13.67 -2.77 -1.56
N ILE A 73 13.21 -3.32 -0.45
CA ILE A 73 11.91 -3.99 -0.41
C ILE A 73 10.76 -3.02 -0.58
N VAL A 74 10.88 -1.80 -0.04
CA VAL A 74 9.86 -0.77 -0.23
C VAL A 74 9.76 -0.39 -1.70
N ARG A 75 10.90 -0.18 -2.36
CA ARG A 75 10.91 0.15 -3.78
C ARG A 75 10.32 -0.97 -4.62
N GLU A 76 10.68 -2.21 -4.35
CA GLU A 76 10.12 -3.34 -5.07
C GLU A 76 8.61 -3.46 -4.87
N PHE A 77 8.14 -3.21 -3.65
CA PHE A 77 6.72 -3.23 -3.34
C PHE A 77 5.98 -2.16 -4.14
N VAL A 78 6.49 -0.93 -4.15
CA VAL A 78 5.87 0.18 -4.87
C VAL A 78 5.83 -0.10 -6.37
N GLU A 79 6.94 -0.57 -6.94
CA GLU A 79 7.03 -0.82 -8.37
C GLU A 79 6.18 -2.00 -8.82
N SER A 80 6.09 -3.06 -8.01
CA SER A 80 5.42 -4.29 -8.42
C SER A 80 3.96 -4.37 -7.99
N THR A 81 3.56 -3.65 -6.95
CA THR A 81 2.22 -3.77 -6.36
C THR A 81 1.37 -2.54 -6.61
N LEU A 82 1.97 -1.35 -6.53
CA LEU A 82 1.26 -0.09 -6.64
C LEU A 82 1.55 0.59 -7.97
N GLU A 83 0.58 1.36 -8.44
CA GLU A 83 0.83 2.24 -9.58
C GLU A 83 1.73 3.37 -9.13
N LEU A 84 2.61 3.81 -10.04
CA LEU A 84 3.48 4.93 -9.75
C LEU A 84 2.63 6.16 -9.46
N MET A 85 2.91 6.80 -8.36
CA MET A 85 2.25 8.05 -7.98
C MET A 85 2.81 9.16 -8.84
N LYS A 86 1.94 9.75 -9.60
CA LYS A 86 2.34 10.89 -10.45
C LYS A 86 2.16 12.19 -9.72
#